data_56d199778ac95711e4be871a75472e59
#
_entry.id   56d199778ac95711e4be871a75472e59
#
_cell.length_a   1.000
_cell.length_b   1.000
_cell.length_c   1.000
_cell.angle_alpha   90.00
_cell.angle_beta   90.00
_cell.angle_gamma   90.00
#
_symmetry.space_group_name_H-M   'P 1'
#
loop_
_entity.id
_entity.type
_entity.pdbx_description
1 polymer ?
#
loop_
_entity_poly.entity_id
_entity_poly.type
_entity_poly.pdbx_seq_one_letter_code
_entity_poly.pdbx_strand_id
1 'polypeptide(L)'
;KELEVALLEGHADVAVHSAKDLPTEMPEGLALAGYLPREDPRDVFVVRDDVACPKVIATGSPRRRAQLLATHWPDVQMKEIRGNVGTRLRKISVDHEADATVLALAGLRRLGISEFPGLRFEPLPVHEMVPAPGQAAIALQIREGDVERYGAACDSITTSAVDFERAVLATMGGGCQVAVGVHREGDI
;
A
#
# COMPACT_ATOMS: atom_id res chain seq x y z
N LYS A 1 -12.33 -10.34 8.10
CA LYS A 1 -13.26 -11.14 8.95
C LYS A 1 -13.51 -12.52 8.37
N GLU A 2 -13.93 -12.69 7.11
CA GLU A 2 -14.19 -14.01 6.52
C GLU A 2 -12.94 -14.89 6.47
N LEU A 3 -11.79 -14.34 6.07
CA LEU A 3 -10.51 -15.06 6.05
C LEU A 3 -10.04 -15.45 7.45
N GLU A 4 -10.22 -14.57 8.43
CA GLU A 4 -9.88 -14.83 9.84
C GLU A 4 -10.70 -15.99 10.41
N VAL A 5 -12.01 -16.00 10.13
CA VAL A 5 -12.89 -17.13 10.51
C VAL A 5 -12.43 -18.42 9.83
N ALA A 6 -12.14 -18.38 8.53
CA ALA A 6 -11.67 -19.55 7.79
C ALA A 6 -10.35 -20.12 8.35
N LEU A 7 -9.43 -19.25 8.82
CA LEU A 7 -8.21 -19.70 9.49
C LEU A 7 -8.52 -20.37 10.85
N LEU A 8 -9.32 -19.74 11.70
CA LEU A 8 -9.66 -20.24 13.03
C LEU A 8 -10.45 -21.57 12.97
N GLU A 9 -11.33 -21.72 11.99
CA GLU A 9 -12.11 -22.93 11.78
C GLU A 9 -11.34 -24.02 11.01
N GLY A 10 -10.12 -23.75 10.55
CA GLY A 10 -9.30 -24.72 9.81
C GLY A 10 -9.74 -24.93 8.36
N HIS A 11 -10.56 -24.06 7.81
CA HIS A 11 -10.96 -24.08 6.40
C HIS A 11 -9.88 -23.54 5.46
N ALA A 12 -8.92 -22.78 6.03
CA ALA A 12 -7.72 -22.32 5.37
C ALA A 12 -6.53 -22.46 6.32
N ASP A 13 -5.33 -22.62 5.77
CA ASP A 13 -4.10 -22.69 6.55
C ASP A 13 -3.36 -21.35 6.56
N VAL A 14 -3.45 -20.60 5.47
CA VAL A 14 -2.78 -19.30 5.29
C VAL A 14 -3.73 -18.32 4.61
N ALA A 15 -3.81 -17.11 5.13
CA ALA A 15 -4.44 -15.98 4.46
C ALA A 15 -3.35 -15.00 3.99
N VAL A 16 -3.46 -14.57 2.74
CA VAL A 16 -2.49 -13.71 2.07
C VAL A 16 -3.05 -12.29 1.97
N HIS A 17 -2.31 -11.32 2.48
CA HIS A 17 -2.74 -9.93 2.55
C HIS A 17 -1.71 -8.94 2.01
N SER A 18 -2.16 -7.80 1.50
CA SER A 18 -1.31 -6.62 1.43
C SER A 18 -1.01 -6.14 2.86
N ALA A 19 0.25 -6.11 3.27
CA ALA A 19 0.63 -5.81 4.65
C ALA A 19 0.10 -4.45 5.14
N LYS A 20 0.06 -3.44 4.28
CA LYS A 20 -0.46 -2.10 4.60
C LYS A 20 -1.96 -2.05 4.92
N ASP A 21 -2.71 -3.08 4.54
CA ASP A 21 -4.17 -3.14 4.73
C ASP A 21 -4.54 -3.95 5.98
N LEU A 22 -3.55 -4.55 6.66
CA LEU A 22 -3.74 -5.29 7.91
C LEU A 22 -3.94 -4.33 9.10
N PRO A 23 -4.75 -4.71 10.08
CA PRO A 23 -4.85 -3.98 11.34
C PRO A 23 -3.52 -4.04 12.10
N THR A 24 -3.27 -3.08 12.98
CA THR A 24 -2.07 -3.05 13.83
C THR A 24 -2.04 -4.19 14.84
N GLU A 25 -3.20 -4.57 15.35
CA GLU A 25 -3.37 -5.69 16.28
C GLU A 25 -3.98 -6.90 15.55
N MET A 26 -3.42 -8.08 15.82
CA MET A 26 -3.98 -9.33 15.29
C MET A 26 -5.12 -9.82 16.15
N PRO A 27 -6.17 -10.42 15.56
CA PRO A 27 -7.19 -11.13 16.32
C PRO A 27 -6.59 -12.28 17.15
N GLU A 28 -7.18 -12.56 18.31
CA GLU A 28 -6.79 -13.67 19.17
C GLU A 28 -6.77 -15.00 18.41
N GLY A 29 -5.74 -15.81 18.63
CA GLY A 29 -5.52 -17.09 17.96
C GLY A 29 -4.89 -16.98 16.56
N LEU A 30 -4.66 -15.77 16.05
CA LEU A 30 -4.02 -15.52 14.77
C LEU A 30 -2.70 -14.74 14.92
N ALA A 31 -1.75 -15.06 14.06
CA ALA A 31 -0.45 -14.41 14.00
C ALA A 31 -0.03 -14.12 12.56
N LEU A 32 1.03 -13.33 12.39
CA LEU A 32 1.75 -13.22 11.12
C LEU A 32 2.93 -14.19 11.16
N ALA A 33 3.06 -15.04 10.15
CA ALA A 33 4.27 -15.84 9.94
C ALA A 33 5.45 -14.96 9.51
N GLY A 34 5.15 -13.84 8.87
CA GLY A 34 6.08 -12.88 8.31
C GLY A 34 5.60 -12.38 6.95
N TYR A 35 6.56 -11.92 6.13
CA TYR A 35 6.26 -11.32 4.82
C TYR A 35 7.11 -11.97 3.72
N LEU A 36 6.54 -12.06 2.53
CA LEU A 36 7.28 -12.44 1.32
C LEU A 36 8.25 -11.31 0.93
N PRO A 37 9.27 -11.60 0.07
CA PRO A 37 10.19 -10.57 -0.41
C PRO A 37 9.44 -9.33 -0.91
N ARG A 38 9.86 -8.16 -0.41
CA ARG A 38 9.20 -6.89 -0.67
C ARG A 38 9.42 -6.44 -2.10
N GLU A 39 8.36 -6.06 -2.77
CA GLU A 39 8.42 -5.36 -4.06
C GLU A 39 8.74 -3.87 -3.82
N ASP A 40 8.95 -3.11 -4.88
CA ASP A 40 9.24 -1.68 -4.83
C ASP A 40 8.16 -0.90 -4.03
N PRO A 41 8.52 -0.28 -2.90
CA PRO A 41 7.57 0.38 -2.00
C PRO A 41 7.07 1.73 -2.50
N ARG A 42 7.64 2.27 -3.57
CA ARG A 42 7.33 3.61 -4.08
C ARG A 42 5.87 3.76 -4.48
N ASP A 43 5.41 4.98 -4.39
CA ASP A 43 4.20 5.44 -5.05
C ASP A 43 4.52 5.90 -6.48
N VAL A 44 3.52 5.84 -7.35
CA VAL A 44 3.59 6.33 -8.73
C VAL A 44 2.56 7.43 -8.89
N PHE A 45 3.01 8.59 -9.32
CA PHE A 45 2.14 9.65 -9.79
C PHE A 45 1.68 9.29 -11.21
N VAL A 46 0.39 9.19 -11.39
CA VAL A 46 -0.24 8.83 -12.65
C VAL A 46 -1.03 10.04 -13.13
N VAL A 47 -0.60 10.64 -14.22
CA VAL A 47 -1.16 11.89 -14.76
C VAL A 47 -1.52 11.74 -16.22
N ARG A 48 -2.56 12.43 -16.67
CA ARG A 48 -2.98 12.45 -18.06
C ARG A 48 -1.89 13.07 -18.95
N ASP A 49 -1.68 12.50 -20.14
CA ASP A 49 -0.67 12.96 -21.10
C ASP A 49 -0.90 14.39 -21.59
N ASP A 50 -2.18 14.80 -21.67
CA ASP A 50 -2.59 16.13 -22.11
C ASP A 50 -2.52 17.20 -21.01
N VAL A 51 -2.11 16.82 -19.78
CA VAL A 51 -2.02 17.72 -18.62
C VAL A 51 -0.57 17.99 -18.24
N ALA A 52 -0.15 19.23 -18.42
CA ALA A 52 1.19 19.68 -18.01
C ALA A 52 1.27 20.00 -16.50
N CYS A 53 0.20 20.57 -15.94
CA CYS A 53 0.12 20.93 -14.53
C CYS A 53 -1.27 20.52 -13.99
N PRO A 54 -1.35 19.50 -13.13
CA PRO A 54 -2.63 19.02 -12.62
C PRO A 54 -3.27 20.05 -11.69
N LYS A 55 -4.57 20.27 -11.88
CA LYS A 55 -5.42 21.11 -11.02
C LYS A 55 -6.26 20.28 -10.05
N VAL A 56 -6.55 19.04 -10.43
CA VAL A 56 -7.32 18.11 -9.62
C VAL A 56 -6.57 16.79 -9.49
N ILE A 57 -6.24 16.39 -8.25
CA ILE A 57 -5.61 15.09 -7.98
C ILE A 57 -6.56 14.23 -7.14
N ALA A 58 -6.76 12.99 -7.58
CA ALA A 58 -7.70 12.08 -6.93
C ALA A 58 -6.96 11.01 -6.11
N THR A 59 -7.25 10.93 -4.81
CA THR A 59 -6.75 9.86 -3.92
C THR A 59 -7.71 9.64 -2.75
N GLY A 60 -7.95 8.37 -2.40
CA GLY A 60 -8.64 7.99 -1.17
C GLY A 60 -7.70 7.76 0.02
N SER A 61 -6.40 8.07 -0.12
CA SER A 61 -5.39 7.87 0.94
C SER A 61 -5.13 9.18 1.68
N PRO A 62 -5.42 9.27 3.00
CA PRO A 62 -5.10 10.45 3.80
C PRO A 62 -3.59 10.77 3.78
N ARG A 63 -2.74 9.74 3.82
CA ARG A 63 -1.28 9.88 3.75
C ARG A 63 -0.83 10.57 2.45
N ARG A 64 -1.27 10.05 1.31
CA ARG A 64 -0.91 10.64 -0.01
C ARG A 64 -1.42 12.06 -0.13
N ARG A 65 -2.66 12.30 0.28
CA ARG A 65 -3.24 13.65 0.28
C ARG A 65 -2.41 14.64 1.09
N ALA A 66 -2.03 14.28 2.32
CA ALA A 66 -1.24 15.15 3.18
C ALA A 66 0.12 15.47 2.56
N GLN A 67 0.82 14.47 2.05
CA GLN A 67 2.15 14.64 1.48
C GLN A 67 2.11 15.46 0.16
N LEU A 68 1.15 15.18 -0.73
CA LEU A 68 0.98 15.96 -1.96
C LEU A 68 0.77 17.44 -1.70
N LEU A 69 -0.11 17.78 -0.74
CA LEU A 69 -0.40 19.17 -0.37
C LEU A 69 0.79 19.85 0.33
N ALA A 70 1.59 19.10 1.10
CA ALA A 70 2.73 19.64 1.81
C ALA A 70 3.95 19.90 0.92
N THR A 71 4.13 19.17 -0.16
CA THR A 71 5.40 19.17 -0.92
C THR A 71 5.28 19.70 -2.35
N HIS A 72 4.36 19.18 -3.15
CA HIS A 72 4.36 19.41 -4.59
C HIS A 72 3.22 20.31 -5.08
N TRP A 73 2.03 20.18 -4.50
CA TRP A 73 0.81 20.82 -5.00
C TRP A 73 -0.04 21.40 -3.86
N PRO A 74 0.40 22.49 -3.19
CA PRO A 74 -0.32 23.06 -2.05
C PRO A 74 -1.72 23.58 -2.42
N ASP A 75 -1.89 24.06 -3.65
CA ASP A 75 -3.14 24.68 -4.13
C ASP A 75 -4.01 23.74 -4.98
N VAL A 76 -3.62 22.45 -5.12
CA VAL A 76 -4.37 21.51 -5.94
C VAL A 76 -5.70 21.11 -5.28
N GLN A 77 -6.73 20.98 -6.08
CA GLN A 77 -7.99 20.42 -5.61
C GLN A 77 -7.87 18.90 -5.40
N MET A 78 -8.13 18.43 -4.18
CA MET A 78 -8.12 17.01 -3.86
C MET A 78 -9.50 16.40 -3.99
N LYS A 79 -9.61 15.28 -4.72
CA LYS A 79 -10.81 14.46 -4.89
C LYS A 79 -10.63 13.07 -4.30
N GLU A 80 -11.70 12.42 -3.87
CA GLU A 80 -11.68 10.99 -3.58
C GLU A 80 -11.77 10.15 -4.86
N ILE A 81 -11.06 9.03 -4.89
CA ILE A 81 -11.18 8.01 -5.93
C ILE A 81 -11.21 6.62 -5.29
N ARG A 82 -12.16 5.80 -5.72
CA ARG A 82 -12.34 4.42 -5.25
C ARG A 82 -12.40 3.44 -6.41
N GLY A 83 -12.18 2.18 -6.10
CA GLY A 83 -12.13 1.08 -7.06
C GLY A 83 -10.76 0.40 -7.07
N ASN A 84 -10.62 -0.67 -7.83
CA ASN A 84 -9.35 -1.34 -8.08
C ASN A 84 -8.45 -0.49 -8.99
N VAL A 85 -7.21 -0.94 -9.22
CA VAL A 85 -6.21 -0.20 -10.01
C VAL A 85 -6.76 0.14 -11.40
N GLY A 86 -7.25 -0.85 -12.14
CA GLY A 86 -7.77 -0.65 -13.50
C GLY A 86 -8.96 0.33 -13.55
N THR A 87 -9.87 0.24 -12.57
CA THR A 87 -10.98 1.19 -12.45
C THR A 87 -10.47 2.62 -12.24
N ARG A 88 -9.48 2.81 -11.35
CA ARG A 88 -8.92 4.14 -11.09
C ARG A 88 -8.19 4.70 -12.31
N LEU A 89 -7.44 3.89 -13.04
CA LEU A 89 -6.79 4.32 -14.27
C LEU A 89 -7.80 4.78 -15.32
N ARG A 90 -8.89 4.02 -15.52
CA ARG A 90 -10.00 4.42 -16.41
C ARG A 90 -10.63 5.74 -16.02
N LYS A 91 -10.89 5.95 -14.74
CA LYS A 91 -11.47 7.19 -14.21
C LYS A 91 -10.62 8.43 -14.52
N ILE A 92 -9.30 8.26 -14.55
CA ILE A 92 -8.39 9.36 -14.93
C ILE A 92 -8.31 9.50 -16.45
N SER A 93 -8.04 8.39 -17.18
CA SER A 93 -7.77 8.42 -18.62
C SER A 93 -9.02 8.65 -19.47
N VAL A 94 -10.14 7.97 -19.13
CA VAL A 94 -11.34 7.93 -19.97
C VAL A 94 -12.45 8.83 -19.44
N ASP A 95 -12.76 8.70 -18.14
CA ASP A 95 -13.87 9.41 -17.53
C ASP A 95 -13.49 10.86 -17.13
N HIS A 96 -12.19 11.18 -17.15
CA HIS A 96 -11.61 12.50 -16.81
C HIS A 96 -12.12 13.04 -15.45
N GLU A 97 -12.31 12.15 -14.46
CA GLU A 97 -12.78 12.54 -13.13
C GLU A 97 -11.77 13.43 -12.37
N ALA A 98 -10.47 13.33 -12.73
CA ALA A 98 -9.39 14.17 -12.23
C ALA A 98 -8.25 14.20 -13.27
N ASP A 99 -7.27 15.08 -13.04
CA ASP A 99 -6.08 15.20 -13.89
C ASP A 99 -5.04 14.13 -13.59
N ALA A 100 -4.97 13.72 -12.32
CA ALA A 100 -4.00 12.73 -11.84
C ALA A 100 -4.52 11.90 -10.66
N THR A 101 -3.81 10.80 -10.39
CA THR A 101 -3.97 9.98 -9.19
C THR A 101 -2.62 9.46 -8.72
N VAL A 102 -2.57 8.86 -7.52
CA VAL A 102 -1.37 8.19 -7.00
C VAL A 102 -1.69 6.74 -6.67
N LEU A 103 -0.86 5.83 -7.18
CA LEU A 103 -0.98 4.40 -6.99
C LEU A 103 0.31 3.81 -6.41
N ALA A 104 0.24 2.63 -5.79
CA ALA A 104 1.44 1.91 -5.37
C ALA A 104 2.05 1.18 -6.58
N LEU A 105 3.36 1.37 -6.80
CA LEU A 105 4.09 0.75 -7.92
C LEU A 105 3.98 -0.79 -7.89
N ALA A 106 4.12 -1.38 -6.70
CA ALA A 106 3.96 -2.82 -6.52
C ALA A 106 2.59 -3.35 -7.00
N GLY A 107 1.52 -2.55 -6.84
CA GLY A 107 0.20 -2.91 -7.34
C GLY A 107 0.13 -2.94 -8.87
N LEU A 108 0.75 -1.97 -9.52
CA LEU A 108 0.86 -1.91 -10.98
C LEU A 108 1.68 -3.09 -11.51
N ARG A 109 2.87 -3.35 -10.93
CA ARG A 109 3.75 -4.45 -11.34
C ARG A 109 3.09 -5.82 -11.21
N ARG A 110 2.41 -6.10 -10.09
CA ARG A 110 1.69 -7.37 -9.87
C ARG A 110 0.56 -7.61 -10.86
N LEU A 111 -0.01 -6.54 -11.42
CA LEU A 111 -1.04 -6.61 -12.46
C LEU A 111 -0.45 -6.59 -13.88
N GLY A 112 0.88 -6.49 -14.02
CA GLY A 112 1.54 -6.39 -15.33
C GLY A 112 1.25 -5.07 -16.05
N ILE A 113 0.89 -4.01 -15.31
CA ILE A 113 0.55 -2.70 -15.87
C ILE A 113 1.79 -1.82 -15.83
N SER A 114 2.46 -1.65 -16.97
CA SER A 114 3.59 -0.74 -17.16
C SER A 114 3.21 0.56 -17.86
N GLU A 115 2.07 0.55 -18.59
CA GLU A 115 1.52 1.69 -19.33
C GLU A 115 -0.01 1.64 -19.34
N PHE A 116 -0.63 2.76 -19.61
CA PHE A 116 -2.07 2.85 -19.82
C PHE A 116 -2.38 3.99 -20.80
N PRO A 117 -3.25 3.78 -21.80
CA PRO A 117 -3.50 4.79 -22.83
C PRO A 117 -3.91 6.15 -22.24
N GLY A 118 -3.21 7.21 -22.68
CA GLY A 118 -3.47 8.58 -22.25
C GLY A 118 -2.92 8.95 -20.88
N LEU A 119 -2.05 8.11 -20.26
CA LEU A 119 -1.47 8.35 -18.94
C LEU A 119 0.05 8.21 -18.94
N ARG A 120 0.74 9.11 -18.26
CA ARG A 120 2.14 9.01 -17.86
C ARG A 120 2.25 8.46 -16.46
N PHE A 121 3.25 7.60 -16.23
CA PHE A 121 3.55 6.99 -14.95
C PHE A 121 4.91 7.50 -14.44
N GLU A 122 4.91 8.23 -13.34
CA GLU A 122 6.09 8.88 -12.76
C GLU A 122 6.33 8.32 -11.34
N PRO A 123 7.25 7.35 -11.17
CA PRO A 123 7.57 6.83 -9.84
C PRO A 123 8.16 7.93 -8.96
N LEU A 124 7.57 8.14 -7.78
CA LEU A 124 8.01 9.14 -6.82
C LEU A 124 9.12 8.58 -5.93
N PRO A 125 10.22 9.31 -5.72
CA PRO A 125 11.23 8.92 -4.74
C PRO A 125 10.64 8.77 -3.33
N VAL A 126 11.19 7.82 -2.55
CA VAL A 126 10.70 7.52 -1.19
C VAL A 126 10.77 8.75 -0.28
N HIS A 127 11.78 9.59 -0.42
CA HIS A 127 11.94 10.81 0.38
C HIS A 127 10.95 11.92 -0.01
N GLU A 128 10.36 11.88 -1.19
CA GLU A 128 9.32 12.82 -1.65
C GLU A 128 7.91 12.34 -1.30
N MET A 129 7.70 11.03 -1.37
CA MET A 129 6.43 10.38 -1.04
C MET A 129 6.71 9.16 -0.16
N VAL A 130 6.77 9.37 1.15
CA VAL A 130 7.04 8.29 2.12
C VAL A 130 5.91 7.26 2.06
N PRO A 131 6.22 5.97 1.80
CA PRO A 131 5.22 4.91 1.67
C PRO A 131 4.38 4.68 2.92
N ALA A 132 3.25 4.02 2.75
CA ALA A 132 2.51 3.49 3.90
C ALA A 132 3.31 2.36 4.58
N PRO A 133 3.22 2.19 5.91
CA PRO A 133 3.82 1.05 6.59
C PRO A 133 3.42 -0.26 5.93
N GLY A 134 4.40 -1.10 5.60
CA GLY A 134 4.18 -2.37 4.90
C GLY A 134 3.77 -2.25 3.42
N GLN A 135 3.82 -1.07 2.81
CA GLN A 135 3.54 -0.94 1.38
C GLN A 135 4.47 -1.83 0.57
N ALA A 136 3.94 -2.52 -0.45
CA ALA A 136 4.59 -3.48 -1.33
C ALA A 136 4.91 -4.85 -0.71
N ALA A 137 4.79 -5.03 0.60
CA ALA A 137 4.94 -6.34 1.24
C ALA A 137 3.62 -7.14 1.21
N ILE A 138 3.75 -8.45 1.07
CA ILE A 138 2.67 -9.43 1.20
C ILE A 138 2.85 -10.17 2.52
N ALA A 139 1.86 -10.10 3.39
CA ALA A 139 1.83 -10.75 4.68
C ALA A 139 1.17 -12.13 4.61
N LEU A 140 1.69 -13.08 5.37
CA LEU A 140 1.10 -14.40 5.59
C LEU A 140 0.49 -14.43 6.99
N GLN A 141 -0.85 -14.39 7.07
CA GLN A 141 -1.59 -14.55 8.32
C GLN A 141 -1.97 -16.02 8.50
N ILE A 142 -1.77 -16.52 9.70
CA ILE A 142 -1.89 -17.94 10.06
C ILE A 142 -2.46 -18.07 11.48
N ARG A 143 -2.75 -19.29 11.93
CA ARG A 143 -2.98 -19.58 13.35
C ARG A 143 -1.67 -19.45 14.13
N GLU A 144 -1.72 -19.00 15.39
CA GLU A 144 -0.53 -18.81 16.25
C GLU A 144 0.35 -20.06 16.35
N GLY A 145 -0.25 -21.26 16.42
CA GLY A 145 0.48 -22.53 16.50
C GLY A 145 1.25 -22.94 15.24
N ASP A 146 1.04 -22.26 14.13
CA ASP A 146 1.62 -22.61 12.81
C ASP A 146 2.83 -21.72 12.41
N VAL A 147 3.30 -20.82 13.28
CA VAL A 147 4.37 -19.84 12.96
C VAL A 147 5.65 -20.53 12.48
N GLU A 148 6.12 -21.58 13.16
CA GLU A 148 7.32 -22.31 12.76
C GLU A 148 7.18 -22.96 11.37
N ARG A 149 5.99 -23.46 11.06
CA ARG A 149 5.69 -24.14 9.79
C ARG A 149 5.78 -23.22 8.59
N TYR A 150 5.28 -21.99 8.71
CA TYR A 150 5.18 -21.06 7.58
C TYR A 150 6.25 -19.96 7.59
N GLY A 151 6.91 -19.73 8.71
CA GLY A 151 7.97 -18.72 8.84
C GLY A 151 9.14 -18.91 7.87
N ALA A 152 9.47 -20.16 7.55
CA ALA A 152 10.53 -20.47 6.57
C ALA A 152 10.24 -19.98 5.13
N ALA A 153 8.97 -19.68 4.80
CA ALA A 153 8.59 -19.12 3.52
C ALA A 153 8.72 -17.58 3.48
N CYS A 154 8.98 -16.95 4.62
CA CYS A 154 9.05 -15.50 4.74
C CYS A 154 10.48 -14.99 4.56
N ASP A 155 10.60 -13.77 4.04
CA ASP A 155 11.86 -13.05 3.91
C ASP A 155 12.18 -12.32 5.21
N SER A 156 13.32 -12.61 5.81
CA SER A 156 13.70 -12.07 7.12
C SER A 156 13.98 -10.56 7.10
N ILE A 157 14.53 -10.06 6.00
CA ILE A 157 14.84 -8.63 5.81
C ILE A 157 13.53 -7.86 5.72
N THR A 158 12.62 -8.29 4.84
CA THR A 158 11.29 -7.70 4.71
C THR A 158 10.52 -7.77 6.03
N THR A 159 10.58 -8.91 6.74
CA THR A 159 9.88 -9.09 8.01
C THR A 159 10.39 -8.10 9.05
N SER A 160 11.71 -7.99 9.24
CA SER A 160 12.29 -7.02 10.17
C SER A 160 11.91 -5.57 9.83
N ALA A 161 11.94 -5.21 8.55
CA ALA A 161 11.61 -3.85 8.11
C ALA A 161 10.12 -3.52 8.33
N VAL A 162 9.22 -4.40 7.92
CA VAL A 162 7.78 -4.17 8.01
C VAL A 162 7.29 -4.22 9.46
N ASP A 163 7.83 -5.11 10.29
CA ASP A 163 7.50 -5.14 11.72
C ASP A 163 7.89 -3.84 12.42
N PHE A 164 9.06 -3.28 12.10
CA PHE A 164 9.47 -1.96 12.59
C PHE A 164 8.49 -0.86 12.13
N GLU A 165 8.15 -0.81 10.83
CA GLU A 165 7.21 0.17 10.29
C GLU A 165 5.83 0.09 10.96
N ARG A 166 5.34 -1.12 11.22
CA ARG A 166 4.07 -1.37 11.91
C ARG A 166 4.13 -1.00 13.39
N ALA A 167 5.25 -1.27 14.07
CA ALA A 167 5.45 -0.84 15.45
C ALA A 167 5.41 0.69 15.59
N VAL A 168 6.04 1.43 14.66
CA VAL A 168 5.94 2.89 14.62
C VAL A 168 4.50 3.34 14.43
N LEU A 169 3.75 2.73 13.48
CA LEU A 169 2.34 3.04 13.27
C LEU A 169 1.49 2.79 14.53
N ALA A 170 1.74 1.69 15.24
CA ALA A 170 1.03 1.36 16.47
C ALA A 170 1.25 2.42 17.57
N THR A 171 2.49 2.90 17.75
CA THR A 171 2.80 3.96 18.74
C THR A 171 2.10 5.29 18.45
N MET A 172 1.73 5.52 17.19
CA MET A 172 0.99 6.72 16.77
C MET A 172 -0.53 6.59 16.93
N GLY A 173 -1.01 5.53 17.56
CA GLY A 173 -2.44 5.26 17.74
C GLY A 173 -3.15 4.92 16.44
N GLY A 174 -2.41 4.42 15.44
CA GLY A 174 -2.86 4.37 14.08
C GLY A 174 -3.44 3.06 13.61
N GLY A 175 -4.33 3.19 12.64
CA GLY A 175 -4.79 2.20 11.67
C GLY A 175 -4.69 2.80 10.27
N CYS A 176 -5.27 2.13 9.27
CA CYS A 176 -5.23 2.53 7.83
C CYS A 176 -5.75 3.96 7.54
N GLN A 177 -6.36 4.63 8.51
CA GLN A 177 -6.93 5.99 8.38
C GLN A 177 -5.98 7.10 8.80
N VAL A 178 -4.81 6.79 9.36
CA VAL A 178 -3.86 7.81 9.81
C VAL A 178 -3.00 8.26 8.63
N ALA A 179 -2.78 9.58 8.54
CA ALA A 179 -1.98 10.20 7.47
C ALA A 179 -0.47 10.04 7.71
N VAL A 180 -0.01 8.82 7.99
CA VAL A 180 1.38 8.50 8.33
C VAL A 180 2.05 7.72 7.21
N GLY A 181 3.24 8.17 6.81
CA GLY A 181 4.18 7.41 6.01
C GLY A 181 5.32 6.93 6.90
N VAL A 182 5.69 5.66 6.80
CA VAL A 182 6.87 5.08 7.45
C VAL A 182 7.52 4.11 6.49
N HIS A 183 8.81 4.26 6.30
CA HIS A 183 9.59 3.33 5.50
C HIS A 183 10.95 3.12 6.15
N ARG A 184 11.34 1.86 6.31
CA ARG A 184 12.68 1.46 6.72
C ARG A 184 13.47 1.02 5.50
N GLU A 185 14.57 1.73 5.24
CA GLU A 185 15.51 1.44 4.17
C GLU A 185 16.74 0.70 4.73
N GLY A 186 17.15 -0.38 4.07
CA GLY A 186 18.40 -1.08 4.36
C GLY A 186 18.39 -2.00 5.59
N ASP A 187 19.50 -2.74 5.71
CA ASP A 187 19.86 -3.52 6.88
C ASP A 187 20.61 -2.63 7.88
N ILE A 188 20.21 -2.68 9.15
CA ILE A 188 21.06 -2.25 10.27
C ILE A 188 21.57 -3.49 10.96
#